data_3907eb304ac230cf46aa6cdb0ef682a6
#
_entry.id   3907eb304ac230cf46aa6cdb0ef682a6
#
_cell.length_a   1.000
_cell.length_b   1.000
_cell.length_c   1.000
_cell.angle_alpha   90.00
_cell.angle_beta   90.00
_cell.angle_gamma   90.00
#
_symmetry.space_group_name_H-M   'P 1'
#
loop_
_entity.id
_entity.type
_entity.pdbx_description
1 polymer ?
#
loop_
_entity_poly.entity_id
_entity_poly.type
_entity_poly.pdbx_seq_one_letter_code
_entity_poly.pdbx_strand_id
1 'polypeptide(L)'
;LGVYIPEFGQIQGLAINDILHDFTVDEHTLFALEYVDRLCLSTSLSDRLRREALDRMENLELLRLAILFHDLGKSRGGAGHSKRGALMIPAVTGRLGLSEAATRTLIVLVEQHLSLSRVSNRRDTGDGALVNELAAKIQNRETLDLLYVLTCADSVAVGQGSFPMWKDELLGEL
;
A
#
# COMPACT_ATOMS: atom_id res chain seq x y z
N LEU A 1 3.18 -16.63 9.42
CA LEU A 1 2.53 -15.34 9.70
C LEU A 1 1.21 -15.53 10.45
N GLY A 2 0.27 -16.33 9.97
CA GLY A 2 -1.07 -16.50 10.55
C GLY A 2 -1.13 -16.90 12.05
N VAL A 3 -0.05 -17.45 12.61
CA VAL A 3 0.05 -17.74 14.05
C VAL A 3 0.22 -16.45 14.87
N TYR A 4 1.02 -15.51 14.37
CA TYR A 4 1.32 -14.25 15.05
C TYR A 4 0.30 -13.14 14.68
N ILE A 5 -0.23 -13.22 13.46
CA ILE A 5 -1.21 -12.28 12.90
C ILE A 5 -2.38 -13.11 12.38
N PRO A 6 -3.35 -13.47 13.27
CA PRO A 6 -4.50 -14.30 12.89
C PRO A 6 -5.31 -13.73 11.72
N GLU A 7 -5.34 -12.39 11.58
CA GLU A 7 -5.98 -11.71 10.46
C GLU A 7 -5.32 -12.06 9.12
N PHE A 8 -3.99 -12.19 9.09
CA PHE A 8 -3.27 -12.67 7.90
C PHE A 8 -3.61 -14.13 7.58
N GLY A 9 -3.81 -14.96 8.61
CA GLY A 9 -4.26 -16.33 8.42
C GLY A 9 -5.62 -16.43 7.71
N GLN A 10 -6.48 -15.42 7.83
CA GLN A 10 -7.80 -15.38 7.18
C GLN A 10 -7.74 -15.06 5.68
N ILE A 11 -6.63 -14.54 5.18
CA ILE A 11 -6.42 -14.26 3.75
C ILE A 11 -5.51 -15.28 3.08
N GLN A 12 -4.99 -16.26 3.83
CA GLN A 12 -4.12 -17.28 3.31
C GLN A 12 -4.87 -18.18 2.32
N GLY A 13 -4.35 -18.29 1.10
CA GLY A 13 -4.99 -19.05 0.01
C GLY A 13 -6.32 -18.46 -0.46
N LEU A 14 -6.68 -17.23 -0.05
CA LEU A 14 -7.90 -16.58 -0.47
C LEU A 14 -7.78 -16.11 -1.92
N ALA A 15 -8.51 -16.77 -2.82
CA ALA A 15 -8.67 -16.31 -4.19
C ALA A 15 -9.84 -15.32 -4.26
N ILE A 16 -9.60 -14.16 -4.87
CA ILE A 16 -10.65 -13.22 -5.24
C ILE A 16 -10.92 -13.41 -6.71
N ASN A 17 -12.18 -13.73 -7.07
CA ASN A 17 -12.63 -13.79 -8.46
C ASN A 17 -12.66 -12.37 -9.05
N ASP A 18 -11.50 -11.84 -9.35
CA ASP A 18 -11.31 -10.58 -10.07
C ASP A 18 -10.43 -10.88 -11.29
N ILE A 19 -10.82 -10.34 -12.44
CA ILE A 19 -10.14 -10.55 -13.74
C ILE A 19 -8.68 -10.07 -13.72
N LEU A 20 -8.31 -9.31 -12.70
CA LEU A 20 -7.00 -8.66 -12.57
C LEU A 20 -6.00 -9.41 -11.67
N HIS A 21 -6.42 -10.43 -10.91
CA HIS A 21 -5.56 -11.08 -9.92
C HIS A 21 -5.27 -12.54 -10.31
N ASP A 22 -4.01 -12.80 -10.71
CA ASP A 22 -3.52 -14.16 -11.01
C ASP A 22 -3.12 -14.92 -9.71
N PHE A 23 -3.11 -14.26 -8.56
CA PHE A 23 -2.58 -14.76 -7.29
C PHE A 23 -3.61 -14.72 -6.17
N THR A 24 -3.40 -15.54 -5.14
CA THR A 24 -4.12 -15.40 -3.87
C THR A 24 -3.70 -14.14 -3.12
N VAL A 25 -4.55 -13.65 -2.19
CA VAL A 25 -4.30 -12.38 -1.49
C VAL A 25 -2.99 -12.40 -0.71
N ASP A 26 -2.64 -13.52 -0.10
CA ASP A 26 -1.37 -13.69 0.61
C ASP A 26 -0.17 -13.74 -0.34
N GLU A 27 -0.27 -14.43 -1.48
CA GLU A 27 0.79 -14.44 -2.51
C GLU A 27 1.02 -13.04 -3.07
N HIS A 28 -0.07 -12.32 -3.45
CA HIS A 28 0.00 -10.93 -3.87
C HIS A 28 0.74 -10.06 -2.84
N THR A 29 0.40 -10.20 -1.57
CA THR A 29 1.05 -9.45 -0.48
C THR A 29 2.55 -9.76 -0.39
N LEU A 30 2.95 -11.04 -0.56
CA LEU A 30 4.37 -11.43 -0.55
C LEU A 30 5.12 -10.90 -1.76
N PHE A 31 4.52 -10.89 -2.96
CA PHE A 31 5.12 -10.27 -4.15
C PHE A 31 5.30 -8.76 -4.00
N ALA A 32 4.36 -8.07 -3.34
CA ALA A 32 4.49 -6.65 -3.03
C ALA A 32 5.67 -6.38 -2.08
N LEU A 33 5.89 -7.23 -1.07
CA LEU A 33 7.05 -7.15 -0.18
C LEU A 33 8.36 -7.40 -0.93
N GLU A 34 8.42 -8.46 -1.75
CA GLU A 34 9.58 -8.78 -2.58
C GLU A 34 9.93 -7.64 -3.54
N TYR A 35 8.92 -6.97 -4.10
CA TYR A 35 9.13 -5.80 -4.95
C TYR A 35 9.86 -4.68 -4.19
N VAL A 36 9.48 -4.36 -2.96
CA VAL A 36 10.16 -3.33 -2.15
C VAL A 36 11.60 -3.74 -1.84
N ASP A 37 11.87 -4.99 -1.50
CA ASP A 37 13.22 -5.46 -1.25
C ASP A 37 14.11 -5.36 -2.51
N ARG A 38 13.56 -5.67 -3.69
CA ARG A 38 14.26 -5.45 -4.97
C ARG A 38 14.46 -3.97 -5.28
N LEU A 39 13.46 -3.13 -4.97
CA LEU A 39 13.55 -1.69 -5.18
C LEU A 39 14.66 -1.05 -4.34
N CYS A 40 14.87 -1.50 -3.10
CA CYS A 40 15.98 -1.06 -2.25
C CYS A 40 17.36 -1.32 -2.87
N LEU A 41 17.48 -2.34 -3.71
CA LEU A 41 18.72 -2.73 -4.39
C LEU A 41 18.81 -2.22 -5.84
N SER A 42 17.75 -1.64 -6.38
CA SER A 42 17.68 -1.22 -7.77
C SER A 42 18.59 -0.04 -8.07
N THR A 43 19.27 -0.10 -9.19
CA THR A 43 20.04 1.02 -9.78
C THR A 43 19.41 1.57 -11.05
N SER A 44 18.21 1.09 -11.40
CA SER A 44 17.51 1.50 -12.61
C SER A 44 17.04 2.94 -12.54
N LEU A 45 17.19 3.66 -13.66
CA LEU A 45 16.64 5.02 -13.80
C LEU A 45 15.11 5.05 -13.72
N SER A 46 14.43 3.98 -14.14
CA SER A 46 12.97 3.86 -14.03
C SER A 46 12.47 3.79 -12.58
N ASP A 47 13.36 3.42 -11.64
CA ASP A 47 13.02 3.31 -10.22
C ASP A 47 13.41 4.55 -9.41
N ARG A 48 13.96 5.57 -10.07
CA ARG A 48 14.56 6.74 -9.41
C ARG A 48 13.59 7.40 -8.42
N LEU A 49 12.38 7.76 -8.84
CA LEU A 49 11.42 8.47 -7.98
C LEU A 49 11.01 7.63 -6.76
N ARG A 50 10.79 6.33 -6.97
CA ARG A 50 10.44 5.38 -5.90
C ARG A 50 11.58 5.21 -4.90
N ARG A 51 12.82 5.16 -5.38
CA ARG A 51 14.01 5.10 -4.53
C ARG A 51 14.22 6.39 -3.75
N GLU A 52 14.07 7.56 -4.40
CA GLU A 52 14.11 8.86 -3.71
C GLU A 52 13.06 8.95 -2.59
N ALA A 53 11.86 8.37 -2.79
CA ALA A 53 10.87 8.24 -1.73
C ALA A 53 11.34 7.31 -0.61
N LEU A 54 11.89 6.14 -0.92
CA LEU A 54 12.45 5.22 0.07
C LEU A 54 13.59 5.86 0.88
N ASP A 55 14.49 6.59 0.23
CA ASP A 55 15.65 7.24 0.87
C ASP A 55 15.24 8.35 1.86
N ARG A 56 14.02 8.91 1.72
CA ARG A 56 13.45 9.88 2.67
C ARG A 56 12.73 9.26 3.84
N MET A 57 12.40 7.96 3.79
CA MET A 57 11.68 7.29 4.87
C MET A 57 12.57 7.07 6.09
N GLU A 58 12.09 7.47 7.26
CA GLU A 58 12.77 7.19 8.52
C GLU A 58 12.58 5.73 8.96
N ASN A 59 11.46 5.10 8.56
CA ASN A 59 11.10 3.77 9.02
C ASN A 59 10.57 2.86 7.89
N LEU A 60 11.50 2.17 7.22
CA LEU A 60 11.18 1.21 6.16
C LEU A 60 10.32 0.03 6.66
N GLU A 61 10.47 -0.35 7.94
CA GLU A 61 9.66 -1.43 8.52
C GLU A 61 8.17 -1.07 8.58
N LEU A 62 7.86 0.22 8.72
CA LEU A 62 6.49 0.70 8.69
C LEU A 62 5.85 0.51 7.30
N LEU A 63 6.64 0.71 6.22
CA LEU A 63 6.20 0.39 4.87
C LEU A 63 5.93 -1.10 4.70
N ARG A 64 6.85 -1.96 5.17
CA ARG A 64 6.67 -3.43 5.10
C ARG A 64 5.43 -3.89 5.85
N LEU A 65 5.17 -3.33 7.02
CA LEU A 65 3.95 -3.61 7.78
C LEU A 65 2.70 -3.11 7.07
N ALA A 66 2.75 -1.92 6.46
CA ALA A 66 1.63 -1.40 5.67
C ALA A 66 1.31 -2.33 4.49
N ILE A 67 2.32 -2.81 3.76
CA ILE A 67 2.15 -3.79 2.69
C ILE A 67 1.57 -5.10 3.24
N LEU A 68 2.08 -5.59 4.35
CA LEU A 68 1.57 -6.83 4.97
C LEU A 68 0.10 -6.73 5.37
N PHE A 69 -0.38 -5.52 5.70
CA PHE A 69 -1.71 -5.30 6.26
C PHE A 69 -2.72 -4.70 5.29
N HIS A 70 -2.30 -4.16 4.13
CA HIS A 70 -3.19 -3.37 3.25
C HIS A 70 -4.46 -4.12 2.85
N ASP A 71 -4.36 -5.43 2.67
CA ASP A 71 -5.41 -6.30 2.15
C ASP A 71 -6.07 -7.21 3.19
N LEU A 72 -5.77 -7.10 4.48
CA LEU A 72 -6.38 -7.93 5.54
C LEU A 72 -7.92 -7.88 5.52
N GLY A 73 -8.48 -6.73 5.16
CA GLY A 73 -9.92 -6.55 5.05
C GLY A 73 -10.60 -7.35 3.95
N LYS A 74 -9.85 -7.94 3.01
CA LYS A 74 -10.37 -8.84 1.95
C LYS A 74 -10.91 -10.16 2.50
N SER A 75 -10.50 -10.56 3.71
CA SER A 75 -11.06 -11.74 4.41
C SER A 75 -12.59 -11.72 4.55
N ARG A 76 -13.21 -10.55 4.42
CA ARG A 76 -14.68 -10.37 4.47
C ARG A 76 -15.25 -9.82 3.16
N GLY A 77 -14.60 -10.09 2.03
CA GLY A 77 -14.99 -9.65 0.69
C GLY A 77 -14.22 -8.43 0.17
N GLY A 78 -14.19 -8.26 -1.17
CA GLY A 78 -13.37 -7.24 -1.85
C GLY A 78 -13.87 -5.81 -1.64
N ALA A 79 -15.17 -5.55 -1.83
CA ALA A 79 -15.70 -4.19 -1.72
C ALA A 79 -15.52 -3.59 -0.32
N GLY A 80 -14.90 -2.40 -0.23
CA GLY A 80 -14.67 -1.69 1.04
C GLY A 80 -13.62 -2.35 1.97
N HIS A 81 -12.76 -3.23 1.44
CA HIS A 81 -11.74 -3.92 2.23
C HIS A 81 -10.75 -2.97 2.90
N SER A 82 -10.38 -1.84 2.26
CA SER A 82 -9.46 -0.85 2.82
C SER A 82 -9.95 -0.28 4.15
N LYS A 83 -11.23 0.11 4.23
CA LYS A 83 -11.84 0.59 5.49
C LYS A 83 -11.91 -0.51 6.54
N ARG A 84 -12.30 -1.74 6.15
CA ARG A 84 -12.35 -2.88 7.08
C ARG A 84 -10.97 -3.25 7.59
N GLY A 85 -9.96 -3.27 6.71
CA GLY A 85 -8.57 -3.50 7.08
C GLY A 85 -8.08 -2.47 8.08
N ALA A 86 -8.32 -1.19 7.84
CA ALA A 86 -7.96 -0.11 8.76
C ALA A 86 -8.56 -0.30 10.17
N LEU A 87 -9.78 -0.79 10.29
CA LEU A 87 -10.41 -1.12 11.59
C LEU A 87 -9.75 -2.31 12.31
N MET A 88 -9.02 -3.16 11.60
CA MET A 88 -8.28 -4.29 12.21
C MET A 88 -6.93 -3.86 12.78
N ILE A 89 -6.33 -2.77 12.26
CA ILE A 89 -4.97 -2.34 12.60
C ILE A 89 -4.74 -2.17 14.09
N PRO A 90 -5.61 -1.50 14.89
CA PRO A 90 -5.34 -1.32 16.33
C PRO A 90 -5.17 -2.64 17.09
N ALA A 91 -5.93 -3.66 16.74
CA ALA A 91 -5.82 -4.97 17.37
C ALA A 91 -4.52 -5.69 16.98
N VAL A 92 -4.11 -5.59 15.71
CA VAL A 92 -2.87 -6.19 15.20
C VAL A 92 -1.65 -5.48 15.83
N THR A 93 -1.60 -4.16 15.77
CA THR A 93 -0.47 -3.36 16.27
C THR A 93 -0.33 -3.45 17.79
N GLY A 94 -1.46 -3.53 18.53
CA GLY A 94 -1.46 -3.74 19.97
C GLY A 94 -0.81 -5.08 20.36
N ARG A 95 -1.09 -6.18 19.62
CA ARG A 95 -0.44 -7.48 19.85
C ARG A 95 1.05 -7.46 19.50
N LEU A 96 1.44 -6.69 18.49
CA LEU A 96 2.83 -6.53 18.06
C LEU A 96 3.62 -5.53 18.92
N GLY A 97 2.98 -4.82 19.86
CA GLY A 97 3.62 -3.84 20.72
C GLY A 97 4.07 -2.57 20.00
N LEU A 98 3.41 -2.21 18.88
CA LEU A 98 3.76 -0.99 18.15
C LEU A 98 3.27 0.26 18.87
N SER A 99 3.96 1.39 18.63
CA SER A 99 3.58 2.68 19.21
C SER A 99 2.23 3.18 18.63
N GLU A 100 1.57 4.08 19.37
CA GLU A 100 0.35 4.73 18.88
C GLU A 100 0.60 5.54 17.60
N ALA A 101 1.77 6.16 17.46
CA ALA A 101 2.14 6.90 16.25
C ALA A 101 2.20 5.96 15.04
N ALA A 102 2.93 4.84 15.15
CA ALA A 102 2.98 3.81 14.10
C ALA A 102 1.59 3.26 13.78
N THR A 103 0.76 3.01 14.79
CA THR A 103 -0.62 2.54 14.61
C THR A 103 -1.45 3.53 13.80
N ARG A 104 -1.39 4.83 14.13
CA ARG A 104 -2.12 5.88 13.38
C ARG A 104 -1.68 5.94 11.92
N THR A 105 -0.37 5.90 11.66
CA THR A 105 0.15 5.90 10.28
C THR A 105 -0.31 4.67 9.52
N LEU A 106 -0.24 3.47 10.11
CA LEU A 106 -0.71 2.22 9.47
C LEU A 106 -2.21 2.25 9.17
N ILE A 107 -3.04 2.83 10.05
CA ILE A 107 -4.48 3.01 9.78
C ILE A 107 -4.67 3.85 8.51
N VAL A 108 -3.98 5.00 8.39
CA VAL A 108 -4.07 5.87 7.22
C VAL A 108 -3.59 5.15 5.97
N LEU A 109 -2.44 4.47 6.02
CA LEU A 109 -1.88 3.76 4.87
C LEU A 109 -2.84 2.66 4.37
N VAL A 110 -3.36 1.84 5.27
CA VAL A 110 -4.30 0.76 4.93
C VAL A 110 -5.63 1.32 4.41
N GLU A 111 -6.18 2.37 5.02
CA GLU A 111 -7.41 2.99 4.56
C GLU A 111 -7.27 3.62 3.17
N GLN A 112 -6.11 4.25 2.91
CA GLN A 112 -5.90 5.07 1.73
C GLN A 112 -5.09 4.38 0.61
N HIS A 113 -4.70 3.09 0.75
CA HIS A 113 -3.80 2.42 -0.21
C HIS A 113 -4.30 2.45 -1.67
N LEU A 114 -5.61 2.52 -1.91
CA LEU A 114 -6.20 2.64 -3.24
C LEU A 114 -6.35 4.09 -3.73
N SER A 115 -6.09 5.09 -2.88
CA SER A 115 -6.44 6.48 -3.18
C SER A 115 -5.57 7.06 -4.29
N LEU A 116 -4.25 6.84 -4.24
CA LEU A 116 -3.34 7.31 -5.30
C LEU A 116 -3.61 6.62 -6.64
N SER A 117 -3.89 5.32 -6.66
CA SER A 117 -4.30 4.62 -7.88
C SER A 117 -5.58 5.19 -8.47
N ARG A 118 -6.54 5.59 -7.63
CA ARG A 118 -7.78 6.24 -8.10
C ARG A 118 -7.52 7.61 -8.69
N VAL A 119 -6.65 8.42 -8.08
CA VAL A 119 -6.24 9.73 -8.61
C VAL A 119 -5.56 9.53 -9.97
N SER A 120 -4.57 8.64 -10.05
CA SER A 120 -3.82 8.40 -11.29
C SER A 120 -4.64 7.81 -12.44
N ASN A 121 -5.72 7.08 -12.17
CA ASN A 121 -6.59 6.51 -13.19
C ASN A 121 -7.65 7.50 -13.71
N ARG A 122 -7.87 8.63 -13.04
CA ARG A 122 -8.75 9.69 -13.54
C ARG A 122 -7.93 10.58 -14.47
N ARG A 123 -8.37 10.70 -15.73
CA ARG A 123 -7.73 11.57 -16.75
C ARG A 123 -7.77 13.05 -16.37
N ASP A 124 -8.53 13.41 -15.38
CA ASP A 124 -8.70 14.79 -14.89
C ASP A 124 -8.10 14.90 -13.49
N THR A 125 -6.78 15.09 -13.43
CA THR A 125 -6.05 15.43 -12.19
C THR A 125 -6.37 16.84 -11.70
N GLY A 126 -7.15 17.61 -12.46
CA GLY A 126 -7.65 18.95 -12.11
C GLY A 126 -8.77 18.96 -11.06
N ASP A 127 -9.26 17.80 -10.58
CA ASP A 127 -10.18 17.74 -9.43
C ASP A 127 -9.44 18.02 -8.12
N GLY A 128 -9.16 19.31 -7.89
CA GLY A 128 -8.50 19.79 -6.67
C GLY A 128 -9.22 19.37 -5.38
N ALA A 129 -10.50 19.01 -5.44
CA ALA A 129 -11.25 18.54 -4.27
C ALA A 129 -10.75 17.17 -3.80
N LEU A 130 -10.49 16.23 -4.72
CA LEU A 130 -9.97 14.90 -4.40
C LEU A 130 -8.55 14.96 -3.84
N VAL A 131 -7.70 15.80 -4.47
CA VAL A 131 -6.31 16.01 -4.00
C VAL A 131 -6.31 16.64 -2.60
N ASN A 132 -7.14 17.65 -2.35
CA ASN A 132 -7.26 18.28 -1.04
C ASN A 132 -7.81 17.31 0.03
N GLU A 133 -8.79 16.49 -0.31
CA GLU A 133 -9.30 15.45 0.62
C GLU A 133 -8.21 14.45 0.99
N LEU A 134 -7.41 14.01 0.02
CA LEU A 134 -6.32 13.09 0.25
C LEU A 134 -5.21 13.75 1.09
N ALA A 135 -4.81 14.97 0.75
CA ALA A 135 -3.81 15.74 1.49
C ALA A 135 -4.20 15.94 2.95
N ALA A 136 -5.49 16.23 3.23
CA ALA A 136 -6.00 16.37 4.59
C ALA A 136 -5.87 15.07 5.43
N LYS A 137 -5.95 13.89 4.79
CA LYS A 137 -5.80 12.59 5.46
C LYS A 137 -4.36 12.17 5.64
N ILE A 138 -3.47 12.50 4.70
CA ILE A 138 -2.06 12.09 4.71
C ILE A 138 -1.24 12.91 5.72
N GLN A 139 -1.57 14.17 5.92
CA GLN A 139 -1.04 15.11 6.92
C GLN A 139 0.47 15.46 6.83
N ASN A 140 1.34 14.59 6.32
CA ASN A 140 2.78 14.86 6.22
C ASN A 140 3.43 14.13 5.04
N ARG A 141 4.64 14.58 4.69
CA ARG A 141 5.41 14.06 3.56
C ARG A 141 5.80 12.60 3.72
N GLU A 142 6.19 12.19 4.92
CA GLU A 142 6.59 10.79 5.17
C GLU A 142 5.45 9.82 4.89
N THR A 143 4.23 10.13 5.36
CA THR A 143 3.05 9.31 5.09
C THR A 143 2.73 9.28 3.59
N LEU A 144 2.97 10.38 2.85
CA LEU A 144 2.81 10.42 1.39
C LEU A 144 3.83 9.51 0.69
N ASP A 145 5.11 9.59 1.07
CA ASP A 145 6.17 8.74 0.50
C ASP A 145 5.87 7.26 0.76
N LEU A 146 5.46 6.90 1.99
CA LEU A 146 5.01 5.55 2.34
C LEU A 146 3.83 5.08 1.48
N LEU A 147 2.81 5.91 1.32
CA LEU A 147 1.62 5.60 0.54
C LEU A 147 1.95 5.46 -0.96
N TYR A 148 2.85 6.29 -1.47
CA TYR A 148 3.30 6.22 -2.86
C TYR A 148 3.99 4.89 -3.16
N VAL A 149 4.97 4.49 -2.35
CA VAL A 149 5.69 3.22 -2.58
C VAL A 149 4.79 2.02 -2.32
N LEU A 150 3.89 2.08 -1.32
CA LEU A 150 2.86 1.06 -1.10
C LEU A 150 1.97 0.88 -2.34
N THR A 151 1.52 2.00 -2.94
CA THR A 151 0.69 1.97 -4.16
C THR A 151 1.43 1.36 -5.35
N CYS A 152 2.72 1.67 -5.49
CA CYS A 152 3.56 1.08 -6.53
C CYS A 152 3.72 -0.44 -6.33
N ALA A 153 4.02 -0.87 -5.09
CA ALA A 153 4.20 -2.27 -4.73
C ALA A 153 2.92 -3.09 -4.97
N ASP A 154 1.77 -2.58 -4.50
CA ASP A 154 0.45 -3.17 -4.72
C ASP A 154 0.15 -3.34 -6.22
N SER A 155 0.37 -2.28 -7.01
CA SER A 155 0.10 -2.29 -8.45
C SER A 155 1.00 -3.26 -9.23
N VAL A 156 2.28 -3.39 -8.87
CA VAL A 156 3.22 -4.31 -9.53
C VAL A 156 2.90 -5.76 -9.18
N ALA A 157 2.43 -6.02 -7.97
CA ALA A 157 2.13 -7.37 -7.48
C ALA A 157 0.85 -7.99 -8.05
N VAL A 158 0.01 -7.24 -8.76
CA VAL A 158 -1.26 -7.74 -9.35
C VAL A 158 -1.04 -8.71 -10.52
N GLY A 159 0.13 -8.72 -11.15
CA GLY A 159 0.44 -9.59 -12.30
C GLY A 159 1.21 -8.85 -13.40
N GLN A 160 1.36 -9.44 -14.58
CA GLN A 160 2.26 -9.04 -15.68
C GLN A 160 2.11 -7.59 -16.21
N GLY A 161 2.19 -6.60 -15.34
CA GLY A 161 2.18 -5.21 -15.75
C GLY A 161 3.22 -4.42 -14.98
N SER A 162 4.29 -3.98 -15.64
CA SER A 162 5.10 -2.91 -15.10
C SER A 162 4.21 -1.73 -14.75
N PHE A 163 4.38 -1.17 -13.56
CA PHE A 163 3.74 0.11 -13.20
C PHE A 163 4.09 1.13 -14.30
N PRO A 164 3.12 1.67 -15.05
CA PRO A 164 3.43 2.50 -16.20
C PRO A 164 4.20 3.75 -15.76
N MET A 165 5.30 4.09 -16.46
CA MET A 165 6.14 5.28 -16.14
C MET A 165 5.32 6.57 -16.03
N TRP A 166 4.27 6.75 -16.83
CA TRP A 166 3.41 7.93 -16.75
C TRP A 166 2.67 8.08 -15.41
N LYS A 167 2.42 6.94 -14.71
CA LYS A 167 1.86 6.98 -13.36
C LYS A 167 2.88 7.46 -12.32
N ASP A 168 4.16 7.14 -12.50
CA ASP A 168 5.23 7.67 -11.65
C ASP A 168 5.38 9.18 -11.81
N GLU A 169 5.37 9.67 -13.05
CA GLU A 169 5.44 11.11 -13.33
C GLU A 169 4.26 11.84 -12.68
N LEU A 170 3.04 11.35 -12.89
CA LEU A 170 1.83 11.95 -12.33
C LEU A 170 1.80 11.96 -10.80
N LEU A 171 2.30 10.90 -10.16
CA LEU A 171 2.36 10.82 -8.69
C LEU A 171 3.54 11.62 -8.11
N GLY A 172 4.59 11.85 -8.91
CA GLY A 172 5.71 12.72 -8.54
C GLY A 172 5.38 14.21 -8.56
N GLU A 173 4.28 14.61 -9.23
CA GLU A 173 3.78 15.99 -9.28
C GLU A 173 2.83 16.36 -8.13
N LEU A 174 2.39 15.40 -7.32
CA LEU A 174 1.54 15.57 -6.14
C LEU A 174 2.36 15.87 -4.89
#